data_df7735a77e4ff9cd6aeb43ef0fa08cec
#
_entry.id   df7735a77e4ff9cd6aeb43ef0fa08cec
#
_cell.length_a   1.000
_cell.length_b   1.000
_cell.length_c   1.000
_cell.angle_alpha   90.00
_cell.angle_beta   90.00
_cell.angle_gamma   90.00
#
_symmetry.space_group_name_H-M   'P 1'
#
loop_
_entity.id
_entity.type
_entity.pdbx_description
1 polymer ?
#
loop_
_entity_poly.entity_id
_entity_poly.type
_entity_poly.pdbx_seq_one_letter_code
_entity_poly.pdbx_strand_id
1 'polypeptide(L)'
;MALHLSTREDVQRCVHPVYCENEHCVAFRIDEPEGEIFAVFNADAQPVSVSLPDGHWNVNIRDGRAGTETMETVSGTVSVSPISAIVLTRRKAIEVVAGLIWDKDKFLICQRPENKARGLLWEFPGGKVEAGETLPQALQRECMEELAVKLNVRDRFMQVEHKYPDIFIRLTLFHCVISEGVPQALEHNALRWIQPSETKNFTFCPADADILKEIDRVYGDSKPL
;
A
#
# COMPACT_ATOMS: atom_id res chain seq x y z
N MET A 1 -12.65 8.29 1.49
CA MET A 1 -11.78 9.09 0.61
C MET A 1 -12.58 10.29 0.15
N ALA A 2 -12.15 11.51 0.42
CA ALA A 2 -12.84 12.71 -0.02
C ALA A 2 -12.00 13.35 -1.12
N LEU A 3 -12.57 13.51 -2.32
CA LEU A 3 -11.95 14.20 -3.43
C LEU A 3 -11.91 15.69 -3.10
N HIS A 4 -10.73 16.22 -2.79
CA HIS A 4 -10.51 17.64 -2.52
C HIS A 4 -9.76 18.31 -3.69
N LEU A 5 -10.49 18.64 -4.75
CA LEU A 5 -9.99 19.46 -5.85
C LEU A 5 -10.41 20.92 -5.59
N SER A 6 -9.58 21.67 -4.86
CA SER A 6 -9.91 23.02 -4.40
C SER A 6 -9.42 24.13 -5.32
N THR A 7 -8.50 23.81 -6.22
CA THR A 7 -7.91 24.79 -7.16
C THR A 7 -8.00 24.32 -8.59
N ARG A 8 -7.85 25.27 -9.55
CA ARG A 8 -7.77 24.95 -10.98
C ARG A 8 -6.56 24.05 -11.28
N GLU A 9 -5.46 24.29 -10.61
CA GLU A 9 -4.22 23.53 -10.74
C GLU A 9 -4.44 22.06 -10.28
N ASP A 10 -5.19 21.84 -9.21
CA ASP A 10 -5.53 20.49 -8.75
C ASP A 10 -6.38 19.75 -9.78
N VAL A 11 -7.39 20.41 -10.36
CA VAL A 11 -8.21 19.82 -11.41
C VAL A 11 -7.37 19.46 -12.63
N GLN A 12 -6.51 20.38 -13.10
CA GLN A 12 -5.65 20.13 -14.27
C GLN A 12 -4.65 18.99 -14.04
N ARG A 13 -4.16 18.85 -12.81
CA ARG A 13 -3.21 17.80 -12.44
C ARG A 13 -3.87 16.41 -12.29
N CYS A 14 -5.08 16.37 -11.72
CA CYS A 14 -5.69 15.14 -11.29
C CYS A 14 -6.77 14.61 -12.24
N VAL A 15 -7.42 15.46 -13.03
CA VAL A 15 -8.54 15.07 -13.91
C VAL A 15 -8.05 14.95 -15.34
N HIS A 16 -8.15 13.76 -15.90
CA HIS A 16 -7.71 13.43 -17.26
C HIS A 16 -8.91 13.00 -18.11
N PRO A 17 -9.31 13.84 -19.10
CA PRO A 17 -10.33 13.42 -20.06
C PRO A 17 -9.90 12.16 -20.81
N VAL A 18 -10.85 11.25 -21.02
CA VAL A 18 -10.65 10.03 -21.80
C VAL A 18 -11.49 10.12 -23.07
N TYR A 19 -10.86 9.80 -24.20
CA TYR A 19 -11.55 9.83 -25.47
C TYR A 19 -12.63 8.72 -25.55
N CYS A 20 -13.83 9.11 -25.94
CA CYS A 20 -14.93 8.20 -26.28
C CYS A 20 -15.23 8.32 -27.78
N GLU A 21 -15.42 7.21 -28.47
CA GLU A 21 -15.80 7.21 -29.89
C GLU A 21 -17.21 7.78 -30.12
N ASN A 22 -18.08 7.60 -29.12
CA ASN A 22 -19.45 8.11 -29.15
C ASN A 22 -19.51 9.55 -28.61
N GLU A 23 -20.05 10.48 -29.40
CA GLU A 23 -20.15 11.91 -29.06
C GLU A 23 -21.09 12.22 -27.90
N HIS A 24 -22.00 11.29 -27.55
CA HIS A 24 -22.89 11.38 -26.38
C HIS A 24 -22.32 10.71 -25.14
N CYS A 25 -21.05 10.33 -25.17
CA CYS A 25 -20.35 9.71 -24.06
C CYS A 25 -19.23 10.64 -23.55
N VAL A 26 -19.16 10.80 -22.23
CA VAL A 26 -18.08 11.52 -21.55
C VAL A 26 -17.42 10.57 -20.56
N ALA A 27 -16.08 10.48 -20.65
CA ALA A 27 -15.29 9.71 -19.69
C ALA A 27 -14.11 10.52 -19.18
N PHE A 28 -13.74 10.30 -17.94
CA PHE A 28 -12.54 10.87 -17.35
C PHE A 28 -11.97 9.97 -16.26
N ARG A 29 -10.67 10.07 -16.09
CA ARG A 29 -9.93 9.48 -14.99
C ARG A 29 -9.54 10.58 -14.01
N ILE A 30 -9.65 10.28 -12.73
CA ILE A 30 -9.18 11.14 -11.64
C ILE A 30 -8.09 10.40 -10.90
N ASP A 31 -6.91 11.02 -10.80
CA ASP A 31 -5.79 10.50 -10.03
C ASP A 31 -5.91 11.02 -8.58
N GLU A 32 -5.89 10.09 -7.62
CA GLU A 32 -5.84 10.36 -6.19
C GLU A 32 -4.56 9.77 -5.57
N PRO A 33 -4.12 10.26 -4.41
CA PRO A 33 -2.91 9.72 -3.76
C PRO A 33 -2.96 8.21 -3.53
N GLU A 34 -4.13 7.68 -3.17
CA GLU A 34 -4.33 6.28 -2.83
C GLU A 34 -4.98 5.45 -3.94
N GLY A 35 -5.21 6.04 -5.12
CA GLY A 35 -5.87 5.31 -6.20
C GLY A 35 -6.26 6.14 -7.40
N GLU A 36 -7.19 5.59 -8.14
CA GLU A 36 -7.75 6.23 -9.33
C GLU A 36 -9.25 5.99 -9.37
N ILE A 37 -9.98 6.99 -9.85
CA ILE A 37 -11.40 6.90 -10.17
C ILE A 37 -11.53 6.99 -11.69
N PHE A 38 -12.35 6.13 -12.28
CA PHE A 38 -12.71 6.20 -13.70
C PHE A 38 -14.23 6.32 -13.79
N ALA A 39 -14.70 7.44 -14.35
CA ALA A 39 -16.12 7.70 -14.48
C ALA A 39 -16.49 7.81 -15.96
N VAL A 40 -17.62 7.20 -16.33
CA VAL A 40 -18.19 7.27 -17.68
C VAL A 40 -19.65 7.62 -17.57
N PHE A 41 -20.07 8.57 -18.38
CA PHE A 41 -21.46 9.02 -18.52
C PHE A 41 -21.89 8.78 -19.95
N ASN A 42 -22.90 7.93 -20.14
CA ASN A 42 -23.51 7.64 -21.42
C ASN A 42 -24.86 8.35 -21.52
N ALA A 43 -24.95 9.38 -22.37
CA ALA A 43 -26.20 10.08 -22.69
C ALA A 43 -26.88 9.54 -23.96
N ASP A 44 -26.32 8.47 -24.58
CA ASP A 44 -26.91 7.83 -25.74
C ASP A 44 -28.08 6.91 -25.35
N ALA A 45 -29.02 6.71 -26.27
CA ALA A 45 -30.10 5.73 -26.17
C ALA A 45 -29.62 4.27 -26.40
N GLN A 46 -28.37 4.08 -26.75
CA GLN A 46 -27.74 2.77 -26.95
C GLN A 46 -26.60 2.56 -25.94
N PRO A 47 -26.26 1.30 -25.61
CA PRO A 47 -25.07 1.01 -24.81
C PRO A 47 -23.79 1.49 -25.49
N VAL A 48 -22.85 2.01 -24.71
CA VAL A 48 -21.54 2.47 -25.20
C VAL A 48 -20.45 1.63 -24.56
N SER A 49 -19.47 1.19 -25.38
CA SER A 49 -18.28 0.49 -24.90
C SER A 49 -17.12 1.47 -24.75
N VAL A 50 -16.46 1.45 -23.58
CA VAL A 50 -15.32 2.32 -23.30
C VAL A 50 -14.14 1.47 -22.86
N SER A 51 -12.96 1.74 -23.43
CA SER A 51 -11.72 1.08 -23.04
C SER A 51 -11.21 1.62 -21.70
N LEU A 52 -10.88 0.71 -20.81
CA LEU A 52 -10.31 1.02 -19.52
C LEU A 52 -8.78 1.09 -19.63
N PRO A 53 -8.12 1.93 -18.83
CA PRO A 53 -6.67 1.84 -18.62
C PRO A 53 -6.28 0.44 -18.09
N ASP A 54 -5.06 -0.01 -18.43
CA ASP A 54 -4.56 -1.34 -18.05
C ASP A 54 -4.75 -1.64 -16.56
N GLY A 55 -5.07 -2.91 -16.28
CA GLY A 55 -5.26 -3.44 -14.94
C GLY A 55 -6.72 -3.75 -14.59
N HIS A 56 -6.94 -4.02 -13.32
CA HIS A 56 -8.27 -4.39 -12.79
C HIS A 56 -8.92 -3.21 -12.09
N TRP A 57 -10.20 -2.98 -12.42
CA TRP A 57 -11.02 -1.90 -11.89
C TRP A 57 -12.23 -2.45 -11.13
N ASN A 58 -12.50 -1.91 -9.98
CA ASN A 58 -13.66 -2.25 -9.16
C ASN A 58 -14.84 -1.37 -9.53
N VAL A 59 -15.96 -1.96 -9.90
CA VAL A 59 -17.22 -1.24 -10.19
C VAL A 59 -17.90 -0.89 -8.87
N ASN A 60 -18.13 0.39 -8.62
CA ASN A 60 -18.77 0.91 -7.41
C ASN A 60 -20.13 1.54 -7.69
N ILE A 61 -20.34 2.06 -8.91
CA ILE A 61 -21.62 2.60 -9.36
C ILE A 61 -21.92 2.04 -10.74
N ARG A 62 -23.12 1.48 -10.91
CA ARG A 62 -23.65 0.98 -12.20
C ARG A 62 -25.18 0.89 -12.17
N ASP A 63 -25.84 1.29 -13.24
CA ASP A 63 -27.28 1.11 -13.47
C ASP A 63 -28.14 1.59 -12.29
N GLY A 64 -27.85 2.79 -11.77
CA GLY A 64 -28.56 3.39 -10.65
C GLY A 64 -28.27 2.79 -9.28
N ARG A 65 -27.37 1.81 -9.18
CA ARG A 65 -26.88 1.26 -7.91
C ARG A 65 -25.55 1.88 -7.54
N ALA A 66 -25.38 2.24 -6.29
CA ALA A 66 -24.12 2.75 -5.74
C ALA A 66 -23.81 2.01 -4.44
N GLY A 67 -22.51 1.74 -4.22
CA GLY A 67 -22.03 1.07 -3.01
C GLY A 67 -20.58 1.42 -2.70
N THR A 68 -20.22 1.30 -1.44
CA THR A 68 -18.84 1.39 -0.97
C THR A 68 -18.08 0.08 -1.23
N GLU A 69 -18.80 -1.01 -1.41
CA GLU A 69 -18.23 -2.32 -1.75
C GLU A 69 -18.17 -2.50 -3.26
N THR A 70 -17.21 -3.30 -3.70
CA THR A 70 -17.03 -3.66 -5.10
C THR A 70 -18.18 -4.56 -5.57
N MET A 71 -18.93 -4.14 -6.59
CA MET A 71 -19.98 -4.95 -7.20
C MET A 71 -19.39 -6.05 -8.06
N GLU A 72 -18.38 -5.71 -8.86
CA GLU A 72 -17.61 -6.63 -9.72
C GLU A 72 -16.25 -6.03 -10.02
N THR A 73 -15.33 -6.83 -10.52
CA THR A 73 -14.02 -6.39 -11.02
C THR A 73 -13.95 -6.62 -12.51
N VAL A 74 -13.57 -5.59 -13.26
CA VAL A 74 -13.49 -5.58 -14.73
C VAL A 74 -12.11 -5.15 -15.22
N SER A 75 -11.78 -5.48 -16.47
CA SER A 75 -10.55 -5.04 -17.15
C SER A 75 -10.77 -4.95 -18.67
N GLY A 76 -9.90 -4.23 -19.37
CA GLY A 76 -9.96 -4.07 -20.82
C GLY A 76 -11.07 -3.12 -21.28
N THR A 77 -12.29 -3.59 -21.45
CA THR A 77 -13.43 -2.79 -21.96
C THR A 77 -14.63 -2.95 -21.04
N VAL A 78 -15.36 -1.86 -20.81
CA VAL A 78 -16.61 -1.85 -20.05
C VAL A 78 -17.77 -1.34 -20.91
N SER A 79 -18.91 -2.00 -20.81
CA SER A 79 -20.15 -1.53 -21.43
C SER A 79 -20.95 -0.68 -20.42
N VAL A 80 -21.41 0.48 -20.86
CA VAL A 80 -22.23 1.41 -20.07
C VAL A 80 -23.61 1.47 -20.68
N SER A 81 -24.64 1.16 -19.89
CA SER A 81 -26.03 1.12 -20.30
C SER A 81 -26.52 2.47 -20.87
N PRO A 82 -27.61 2.49 -21.68
CA PRO A 82 -28.21 3.73 -22.15
C PRO A 82 -28.59 4.67 -21.02
N ILE A 83 -28.39 5.99 -21.23
CA ILE A 83 -28.81 7.05 -20.29
C ILE A 83 -28.38 6.71 -18.84
N SER A 84 -27.12 6.31 -18.67
CA SER A 84 -26.58 5.88 -17.39
C SER A 84 -25.12 6.29 -17.17
N ALA A 85 -24.61 5.97 -16.00
CA ALA A 85 -23.22 6.17 -15.65
C ALA A 85 -22.64 4.92 -14.99
N ILE A 86 -21.31 4.78 -15.14
CA ILE A 86 -20.52 3.83 -14.36
C ILE A 86 -19.38 4.57 -13.65
N VAL A 87 -19.11 4.21 -12.41
CA VAL A 87 -17.92 4.67 -11.69
C VAL A 87 -17.14 3.47 -11.20
N LEU A 88 -15.89 3.48 -11.55
CA LEU A 88 -14.94 2.43 -11.19
C LEU A 88 -13.83 3.04 -10.35
N THR A 89 -13.27 2.24 -9.44
CA THR A 89 -12.11 2.65 -8.64
C THR A 89 -11.00 1.63 -8.75
N ARG A 90 -9.78 2.11 -8.62
CA ARG A 90 -8.59 1.27 -8.49
C ARG A 90 -7.71 1.86 -7.39
N ARG A 91 -7.40 1.06 -6.37
CA ARG A 91 -6.45 1.49 -5.34
C ARG A 91 -5.03 1.26 -5.83
N LYS A 92 -4.16 2.24 -5.65
CA LYS A 92 -2.71 2.08 -5.78
C LYS A 92 -2.15 1.51 -4.49
N ALA A 93 -1.19 0.61 -4.61
CA ALA A 93 -0.45 0.19 -3.44
C ALA A 93 0.41 1.37 -2.93
N ILE A 94 0.31 1.66 -1.65
CA ILE A 94 1.23 2.58 -0.99
C ILE A 94 2.54 1.82 -0.78
N GLU A 95 3.63 2.37 -1.28
CA GLU A 95 4.96 1.80 -1.06
C GLU A 95 5.35 1.97 0.41
N VAL A 96 5.67 0.86 1.04
CA VAL A 96 6.13 0.77 2.43
C VAL A 96 7.43 0.00 2.46
N VAL A 97 8.37 0.46 3.25
CA VAL A 97 9.66 -0.20 3.46
C VAL A 97 9.81 -0.61 4.91
N ALA A 98 10.49 -1.73 5.15
CA ALA A 98 10.81 -2.16 6.50
C ALA A 98 12.20 -2.82 6.56
N GLY A 99 12.79 -2.85 7.74
CA GLY A 99 14.10 -3.41 8.01
C GLY A 99 14.05 -4.70 8.81
N LEU A 100 14.60 -5.79 8.27
CA LEU A 100 15.03 -6.95 9.03
C LEU A 100 16.40 -6.61 9.60
N ILE A 101 16.41 -5.88 10.73
CA ILE A 101 17.61 -5.31 11.34
C ILE A 101 18.23 -6.36 12.26
N TRP A 102 19.40 -6.85 11.89
CA TRP A 102 20.10 -7.91 12.60
C TRP A 102 21.12 -7.40 13.63
N ASP A 103 21.15 -8.05 14.78
CA ASP A 103 22.27 -8.09 15.72
C ASP A 103 22.55 -9.56 16.06
N LYS A 104 23.63 -10.10 15.49
CA LYS A 104 24.02 -11.52 15.58
C LYS A 104 22.88 -12.44 15.06
N ASP A 105 22.30 -13.23 15.94
CA ASP A 105 21.25 -14.21 15.69
C ASP A 105 19.82 -13.68 15.97
N LYS A 106 19.70 -12.38 16.29
CA LYS A 106 18.43 -11.71 16.59
C LYS A 106 18.13 -10.59 15.61
N PHE A 107 16.85 -10.33 15.40
CA PHE A 107 16.40 -9.15 14.69
C PHE A 107 15.43 -8.30 15.52
N LEU A 108 15.39 -7.02 15.20
CA LEU A 108 14.57 -6.03 15.90
C LEU A 108 13.14 -6.06 15.40
N ILE A 109 12.20 -6.07 16.35
CA ILE A 109 10.76 -5.83 16.10
C ILE A 109 10.26 -4.68 16.95
N CYS A 110 9.23 -4.00 16.46
CA CYS A 110 8.64 -2.83 17.09
C CYS A 110 7.15 -3.09 17.39
N GLN A 111 6.66 -2.60 18.51
CA GLN A 111 5.25 -2.66 18.84
C GLN A 111 4.57 -1.33 18.53
N ARG A 112 3.53 -1.36 17.71
CA ARG A 112 2.75 -0.17 17.34
C ARG A 112 2.10 0.49 18.54
N PRO A 113 2.03 1.84 18.59
CA PRO A 113 1.29 2.56 19.60
C PRO A 113 -0.18 2.16 19.62
N GLU A 114 -0.78 2.13 20.81
CA GLU A 114 -2.18 1.72 21.01
C GLU A 114 -3.18 2.55 20.20
N ASN A 115 -2.93 3.85 20.04
CA ASN A 115 -3.80 4.80 19.37
C ASN A 115 -3.65 4.85 17.84
N LYS A 116 -2.69 4.12 17.26
CA LYS A 116 -2.53 4.00 15.81
C LYS A 116 -3.33 2.81 15.26
N ALA A 117 -3.63 2.83 13.97
CA ALA A 117 -4.24 1.67 13.30
C ALA A 117 -3.39 0.41 13.55
N ARG A 118 -4.04 -0.72 13.83
CA ARG A 118 -3.37 -1.99 14.21
C ARG A 118 -2.53 -1.86 15.49
N GLY A 119 -2.98 -1.02 16.42
CA GLY A 119 -2.31 -0.74 17.68
C GLY A 119 -1.98 -2.01 18.46
N LEU A 120 -0.86 -1.99 19.18
CA LEU A 120 -0.30 -3.09 19.98
C LEU A 120 0.13 -4.34 19.19
N LEU A 121 -0.03 -4.38 17.87
CA LEU A 121 0.58 -5.41 17.04
C LEU A 121 2.07 -5.13 16.84
N TRP A 122 2.81 -6.19 16.59
CA TRP A 122 4.24 -6.14 16.28
C TRP A 122 4.46 -6.02 14.77
N GLU A 123 5.55 -5.37 14.39
CA GLU A 123 5.93 -5.13 13.01
C GLU A 123 7.46 -5.00 12.89
N PHE A 124 7.96 -5.05 11.66
CA PHE A 124 9.33 -4.64 11.37
C PHE A 124 9.42 -3.11 11.31
N PRO A 125 10.50 -2.49 11.86
CA PRO A 125 10.67 -1.04 11.82
C PRO A 125 10.74 -0.51 10.39
N GLY A 126 10.08 0.62 10.13
CA GLY A 126 10.00 1.25 8.83
C GLY A 126 8.68 1.96 8.60
N GLY A 127 8.47 2.48 7.39
CA GLY A 127 7.30 3.28 7.10
C GLY A 127 7.05 3.52 5.62
N LYS A 128 6.29 4.57 5.31
CA LYS A 128 5.90 4.91 3.94
C LYS A 128 7.06 5.54 3.18
N VAL A 129 7.14 5.23 1.90
CA VAL A 129 8.07 5.91 0.98
C VAL A 129 7.47 7.25 0.57
N GLU A 130 8.22 8.33 0.74
CA GLU A 130 7.82 9.66 0.30
C GLU A 130 8.19 9.93 -1.16
N ALA A 131 7.58 10.97 -1.74
CA ALA A 131 7.82 11.32 -3.13
C ALA A 131 9.30 11.73 -3.36
N GLY A 132 9.95 11.07 -4.30
CA GLY A 132 11.35 11.34 -4.66
C GLY A 132 12.38 10.52 -3.88
N GLU A 133 11.97 9.73 -2.90
CA GLU A 133 12.86 8.82 -2.19
C GLU A 133 13.03 7.49 -2.92
N THR A 134 14.21 6.92 -2.83
CA THR A 134 14.42 5.49 -3.08
C THR A 134 14.00 4.67 -1.85
N LEU A 135 13.68 3.39 -2.03
CA LEU A 135 13.29 2.51 -0.92
C LEU A 135 14.33 2.47 0.22
N PRO A 136 15.67 2.35 -0.05
CA PRO A 136 16.67 2.44 1.00
C PRO A 136 16.73 3.79 1.72
N GLN A 137 16.50 4.91 1.01
CA GLN A 137 16.50 6.25 1.63
C GLN A 137 15.31 6.41 2.58
N ALA A 138 14.12 5.99 2.15
CA ALA A 138 12.94 5.98 3.01
C ALA A 138 13.17 5.16 4.29
N LEU A 139 13.74 3.95 4.16
CA LEU A 139 14.02 3.10 5.31
C LEU A 139 15.05 3.75 6.28
N GLN A 140 16.07 4.40 5.76
CA GLN A 140 17.04 5.12 6.59
C GLN A 140 16.41 6.30 7.32
N ARG A 141 15.55 7.08 6.66
CA ARG A 141 14.82 8.19 7.26
C ARG A 141 13.90 7.70 8.37
N GLU A 142 13.04 6.71 8.09
CA GLU A 142 12.08 6.16 9.05
C GLU A 142 12.80 5.60 10.30
N CYS A 143 13.86 4.82 10.12
CA CYS A 143 14.62 4.29 11.27
C CYS A 143 15.38 5.35 12.05
N MET A 144 15.77 6.46 11.41
CA MET A 144 16.32 7.60 12.14
C MET A 144 15.25 8.32 12.96
N GLU A 145 14.07 8.53 12.41
CA GLU A 145 12.94 9.22 13.05
C GLU A 145 12.35 8.38 14.20
N GLU A 146 12.11 7.10 13.98
CA GLU A 146 11.41 6.22 14.91
C GLU A 146 12.33 5.58 15.97
N LEU A 147 13.62 5.37 15.64
CA LEU A 147 14.53 4.59 16.46
C LEU A 147 15.84 5.31 16.82
N ALA A 148 16.14 6.49 16.24
CA ALA A 148 17.39 7.22 16.38
C ALA A 148 18.64 6.40 15.94
N VAL A 149 18.53 5.57 14.90
CA VAL A 149 19.62 4.75 14.38
C VAL A 149 19.89 5.02 12.91
N LYS A 150 21.15 4.91 12.50
CA LYS A 150 21.52 4.81 11.09
C LYS A 150 21.70 3.36 10.69
N LEU A 151 21.19 3.01 9.53
CA LEU A 151 21.25 1.65 8.99
C LEU A 151 22.26 1.54 7.84
N ASN A 152 22.92 0.39 7.78
CA ASN A 152 23.48 -0.12 6.55
C ASN A 152 22.43 -1.05 5.92
N VAL A 153 21.70 -0.52 4.93
CA VAL A 153 20.69 -1.26 4.17
C VAL A 153 21.39 -2.14 3.14
N ARG A 154 21.08 -3.43 3.15
CA ARG A 154 21.64 -4.46 2.28
C ARG A 154 20.62 -4.94 1.26
N ASP A 155 20.71 -6.19 0.85
CA ASP A 155 19.85 -6.79 -0.15
C ASP A 155 18.39 -6.85 0.30
N ARG A 156 17.50 -6.78 -0.68
CA ARG A 156 16.07 -7.00 -0.45
C ARG A 156 15.85 -8.45 -0.03
N PHE A 157 15.22 -8.62 1.12
CA PHE A 157 14.79 -9.94 1.59
C PHE A 157 13.53 -10.41 0.87
N MET A 158 12.46 -9.61 0.91
CA MET A 158 11.16 -9.98 0.34
C MET A 158 10.33 -8.74 0.00
N GLN A 159 9.35 -8.91 -0.87
CA GLN A 159 8.31 -7.93 -1.15
C GLN A 159 6.95 -8.63 -1.14
N VAL A 160 5.98 -8.04 -0.45
CA VAL A 160 4.61 -8.55 -0.36
C VAL A 160 3.61 -7.44 -0.66
N GLU A 161 2.46 -7.81 -1.19
CA GLU A 161 1.31 -6.93 -1.31
C GLU A 161 0.23 -7.36 -0.33
N HIS A 162 -0.32 -6.41 0.41
CA HIS A 162 -1.37 -6.69 1.37
C HIS A 162 -2.50 -5.66 1.30
N LYS A 163 -3.73 -6.16 1.20
CA LYS A 163 -4.95 -5.34 1.19
C LYS A 163 -5.60 -5.36 2.56
N TYR A 164 -5.52 -4.25 3.28
CA TYR A 164 -6.34 -4.00 4.45
C TYR A 164 -7.70 -3.42 4.02
N PRO A 165 -8.72 -3.40 4.88
CA PRO A 165 -9.99 -2.72 4.56
C PRO A 165 -9.82 -1.24 4.22
N ASP A 166 -8.88 -0.56 4.89
CA ASP A 166 -8.61 0.87 4.80
C ASP A 166 -7.51 1.24 3.80
N ILE A 167 -6.53 0.36 3.55
CA ILE A 167 -5.33 0.68 2.77
C ILE A 167 -4.83 -0.54 1.98
N PHE A 168 -4.26 -0.31 0.79
CA PHE A 168 -3.50 -1.31 0.03
C PHE A 168 -2.02 -0.94 0.07
N ILE A 169 -1.16 -1.84 0.55
CA ILE A 169 0.28 -1.59 0.67
C ILE A 169 1.09 -2.59 -0.15
N ARG A 170 2.25 -2.12 -0.61
CA ARG A 170 3.35 -2.95 -1.10
C ARG A 170 4.52 -2.77 -0.14
N LEU A 171 4.76 -3.81 0.67
CA LEU A 171 5.80 -3.81 1.70
C LEU A 171 7.05 -4.48 1.17
N THR A 172 8.16 -3.74 1.15
CA THR A 172 9.49 -4.25 0.79
C THR A 172 10.37 -4.31 2.03
N LEU A 173 10.82 -5.51 2.37
CA LEU A 173 11.72 -5.76 3.51
C LEU A 173 13.16 -5.93 3.04
N PHE A 174 14.08 -5.25 3.72
CA PHE A 174 15.50 -5.30 3.48
C PHE A 174 16.28 -5.89 4.65
N HIS A 175 17.34 -6.64 4.37
CA HIS A 175 18.36 -6.94 5.38
C HIS A 175 19.09 -5.68 5.79
N CYS A 176 19.21 -5.47 7.08
CA CYS A 176 19.88 -4.29 7.64
C CYS A 176 20.75 -4.66 8.84
N VAL A 177 21.74 -3.80 9.09
CA VAL A 177 22.48 -3.75 10.35
C VAL A 177 22.58 -2.30 10.80
N ILE A 178 22.63 -2.06 12.10
CA ILE A 178 22.84 -0.72 12.63
C ILE A 178 24.30 -0.34 12.41
N SER A 179 24.53 0.82 11.78
CA SER A 179 25.87 1.39 11.60
C SER A 179 26.24 2.42 12.68
N GLU A 180 25.23 3.16 13.19
CA GLU A 180 25.39 4.14 14.26
C GLU A 180 24.14 4.20 15.13
N GLY A 181 24.30 4.49 16.43
CA GLY A 181 23.20 4.68 17.37
C GLY A 181 22.84 3.41 18.15
N VAL A 182 21.93 3.58 19.10
CA VAL A 182 21.31 2.51 19.89
C VAL A 182 19.81 2.68 19.75
N PRO A 183 19.05 1.65 19.37
CA PRO A 183 17.63 1.78 19.14
C PRO A 183 16.86 2.29 20.35
N GLN A 184 16.04 3.32 20.13
CA GLN A 184 15.16 3.93 21.10
C GLN A 184 13.71 3.90 20.59
N ALA A 185 12.76 3.60 21.43
CA ALA A 185 11.35 3.63 21.05
C ALA A 185 10.84 5.08 21.05
N LEU A 186 11.09 5.84 19.99
CA LEU A 186 10.65 7.24 19.88
C LEU A 186 9.16 7.34 19.52
N GLU A 187 8.73 6.49 18.59
CA GLU A 187 7.33 6.43 18.13
C GLU A 187 6.62 5.10 18.44
N HIS A 188 7.34 4.10 18.94
CA HIS A 188 6.80 2.77 19.22
C HIS A 188 6.50 2.60 20.70
N ASN A 189 5.55 1.71 21.01
CA ASN A 189 5.21 1.34 22.38
C ASN A 189 6.33 0.50 23.04
N ALA A 190 6.98 -0.37 22.27
CA ALA A 190 8.08 -1.21 22.74
C ALA A 190 8.99 -1.68 21.58
N LEU A 191 10.22 -2.03 21.92
CA LEU A 191 11.19 -2.68 21.04
C LEU A 191 11.59 -4.03 21.62
N ARG A 192 11.85 -5.03 20.75
CA ARG A 192 12.38 -6.35 21.16
C ARG A 192 13.36 -6.89 20.14
N TRP A 193 14.45 -7.44 20.64
CA TRP A 193 15.35 -8.27 19.86
C TRP A 193 14.93 -9.72 20.02
N ILE A 194 14.54 -10.38 18.95
CA ILE A 194 14.04 -11.76 18.97
C ILE A 194 14.80 -12.65 18.00
N GLN A 195 14.87 -13.94 18.29
CA GLN A 195 15.34 -14.94 17.34
C GLN A 195 14.22 -15.32 16.38
N PRO A 196 14.52 -15.84 15.18
CA PRO A 196 13.52 -16.33 14.23
C PRO A 196 12.51 -17.32 14.83
N SER A 197 12.99 -18.22 15.69
CA SER A 197 12.13 -19.21 16.37
C SER A 197 11.14 -18.62 17.38
N GLU A 198 11.35 -17.37 17.81
CA GLU A 198 10.51 -16.69 18.79
C GLU A 198 9.35 -15.92 18.16
N THR A 199 9.30 -15.77 16.83
CA THR A 199 8.26 -15.00 16.10
C THR A 199 6.84 -15.40 16.50
N LYS A 200 6.61 -16.68 16.76
CA LYS A 200 5.31 -17.24 17.19
C LYS A 200 4.81 -16.75 18.54
N ASN A 201 5.68 -16.12 19.34
CA ASN A 201 5.32 -15.57 20.66
C ASN A 201 4.75 -14.15 20.55
N PHE A 202 4.68 -13.58 19.35
CA PHE A 202 4.27 -12.20 19.10
C PHE A 202 3.14 -12.16 18.07
N THR A 203 2.16 -11.27 18.26
CA THR A 203 1.09 -11.04 17.29
C THR A 203 1.50 -9.92 16.35
N PHE A 204 1.88 -10.29 15.12
CA PHE A 204 2.33 -9.35 14.10
C PHE A 204 1.18 -8.74 13.30
N CYS A 205 1.48 -7.65 12.60
CA CYS A 205 0.59 -7.07 11.60
C CYS A 205 0.27 -8.09 10.50
N PRO A 206 -0.97 -8.14 9.98
CA PRO A 206 -1.36 -9.11 8.95
C PRO A 206 -0.49 -9.10 7.69
N ALA A 207 0.05 -7.94 7.31
CA ALA A 207 0.95 -7.83 6.15
C ALA A 207 2.26 -8.61 6.31
N ASP A 208 2.70 -8.84 7.55
CA ASP A 208 3.95 -9.55 7.84
C ASP A 208 3.82 -11.08 7.76
N ALA A 209 2.61 -11.62 7.62
CA ALA A 209 2.35 -13.04 7.72
C ALA A 209 3.19 -13.91 6.76
N ASP A 210 3.33 -13.48 5.50
CA ASP A 210 4.13 -14.22 4.52
C ASP A 210 5.63 -13.99 4.73
N ILE A 211 6.02 -12.82 5.23
CA ILE A 211 7.41 -12.51 5.62
C ILE A 211 7.86 -13.43 6.77
N LEU A 212 7.00 -13.61 7.77
CA LEU A 212 7.30 -14.49 8.91
C LEU A 212 7.46 -15.97 8.49
N LYS A 213 6.64 -16.43 7.55
CA LYS A 213 6.80 -17.79 6.95
C LYS A 213 8.15 -17.93 6.26
N GLU A 214 8.55 -16.90 5.50
CA GLU A 214 9.84 -16.92 4.80
C GLU A 214 11.02 -16.83 5.78
N ILE A 215 10.92 -16.04 6.85
CA ILE A 215 11.91 -16.01 7.93
C ILE A 215 12.05 -17.39 8.58
N ASP A 216 10.93 -18.05 8.90
CA ASP A 216 10.95 -19.42 9.47
C ASP A 216 11.59 -20.41 8.50
N ARG A 217 11.25 -20.35 7.21
CA ARG A 217 11.83 -21.21 6.17
C ARG A 217 13.34 -21.04 6.03
N VAL A 218 13.83 -19.80 6.09
CA VAL A 218 15.25 -19.46 5.85
C VAL A 218 16.09 -19.65 7.11
N TYR A 219 15.55 -19.35 8.28
CA TYR A 219 16.30 -19.24 9.54
C TYR A 219 15.77 -20.14 10.66
N GLY A 220 14.57 -20.75 10.51
CA GLY A 220 13.88 -21.49 11.58
C GLY A 220 14.64 -22.72 12.08
N ASP A 221 15.35 -23.42 11.18
CA ASP A 221 16.15 -24.62 11.50
C ASP A 221 17.66 -24.32 11.64
N SER A 222 18.06 -23.05 11.49
CA SER A 222 19.47 -22.67 11.57
C SER A 222 19.91 -22.64 13.03
N LYS A 223 20.73 -23.63 13.44
CA LYS A 223 21.57 -23.48 14.64
C LYS A 223 22.41 -22.22 14.44
N PRO A 224 22.60 -21.42 15.50
CA PRO A 224 23.47 -20.24 15.40
C PRO A 224 24.86 -20.68 14.91
N LEU A 225 25.39 -19.94 13.94
CA LEU A 225 26.77 -20.03 13.45
C LEU A 225 27.76 -19.63 14.53
#